data_7809d8b20e6364b2431727b08107498d
#
_entry.id   7809d8b20e6364b2431727b08107498d
#
_cell.length_a   1.000
_cell.length_b   1.000
_cell.length_c   1.000
_cell.angle_alpha   90.00
_cell.angle_beta   90.00
_cell.angle_gamma   90.00
#
_symmetry.space_group_name_H-M   'P 1'
#
loop_
_entity.id
_entity.type
_entity.pdbx_description
1 polymer ?
#
loop_
_entity_poly.entity_id
_entity_poly.type
_entity_poly.pdbx_seq_one_letter_code
_entity_poly.pdbx_strand_id
1 'polypeptide(L)'
;MAQLTCQNLCVGYDGRPVLQGLNFEVFAGDYLCIVGENGSGKSTLMKTILGLQVPISGRILTGDGLRKNEIGYLPQQTQVQKDFPASVREIVLSGCQGRCGSRPFYGKDERRLAAEAMEKMRITGLAGRCYRELSGGQQQRVLLARALCATRKMLLLDEPVSGLDPKVTAEMYELIETLNREDGITVIMISHDLSAAVQYASHILHIGDRVFFGTKADYLKSPQGRLFAFREGGEA
;
A
#
# COMPACT_ATOMS: atom_id res chain seq x y z
N MET A 1 14.26 -4.20 -15.05
CA MET A 1 13.01 -4.89 -15.44
C MET A 1 11.88 -4.39 -14.52
N ALA A 2 10.61 -4.44 -15.00
CA ALA A 2 9.49 -4.12 -14.13
C ALA A 2 9.37 -5.15 -12.99
N GLN A 3 9.06 -4.69 -11.78
CA GLN A 3 8.76 -5.57 -10.64
C GLN A 3 7.34 -6.15 -10.74
N LEU A 4 6.42 -5.36 -11.30
CA LEU A 4 5.04 -5.77 -11.52
C LEU A 4 4.59 -5.30 -12.91
N THR A 5 3.96 -6.19 -13.69
CA THR A 5 3.37 -5.87 -14.99
C THR A 5 1.94 -6.40 -15.04
N CYS A 6 0.99 -5.52 -15.30
CA CYS A 6 -0.40 -5.87 -15.59
C CYS A 6 -0.63 -5.81 -17.10
N GLN A 7 -1.14 -6.91 -17.69
CA GLN A 7 -1.36 -7.03 -19.13
C GLN A 7 -2.82 -7.38 -19.43
N ASN A 8 -3.52 -6.45 -20.08
CA ASN A 8 -4.94 -6.57 -20.46
C ASN A 8 -5.81 -7.07 -19.30
N LEU A 9 -5.48 -6.59 -18.08
CA LEU A 9 -6.07 -7.09 -16.86
C LEU A 9 -7.54 -6.68 -16.76
N CYS A 10 -8.40 -7.68 -16.51
CA CYS A 10 -9.81 -7.50 -16.19
C CYS A 10 -10.06 -8.06 -14.79
N VAL A 11 -10.58 -7.22 -13.89
CA VAL A 11 -10.88 -7.60 -12.50
C VAL A 11 -12.35 -7.36 -12.18
N GLY A 12 -12.91 -8.18 -11.30
CA GLY A 12 -14.32 -8.09 -10.91
C GLY A 12 -14.73 -9.25 -10.01
N TYR A 13 -16.02 -9.42 -9.80
CA TYR A 13 -16.61 -10.45 -8.95
C TYR A 13 -17.63 -11.27 -9.73
N ASP A 14 -17.67 -12.59 -9.49
CA ASP A 14 -18.66 -13.52 -10.08
C ASP A 14 -18.80 -13.37 -11.61
N GLY A 15 -17.67 -13.18 -12.31
CA GLY A 15 -17.65 -12.99 -13.76
C GLY A 15 -18.11 -11.60 -14.22
N ARG A 16 -18.50 -10.71 -13.31
CA ARG A 16 -18.90 -9.33 -13.64
C ARG A 16 -17.68 -8.42 -13.55
N PRO A 17 -17.25 -7.82 -14.66
CA PRO A 17 -16.08 -6.95 -14.65
C PRO A 17 -16.39 -5.62 -13.95
N VAL A 18 -15.44 -5.17 -13.13
CA VAL A 18 -15.43 -3.83 -12.52
C VAL A 18 -14.40 -2.95 -13.20
N LEU A 19 -13.24 -3.51 -13.56
CA LEU A 19 -12.20 -2.83 -14.34
C LEU A 19 -11.75 -3.73 -15.49
N GLN A 20 -11.53 -3.14 -16.66
CA GLN A 20 -11.16 -3.87 -17.86
C GLN A 20 -10.00 -3.20 -18.60
N GLY A 21 -9.20 -4.03 -19.29
CA GLY A 21 -8.16 -3.55 -20.19
C GLY A 21 -7.02 -2.80 -19.52
N LEU A 22 -6.75 -3.06 -18.21
CA LEU A 22 -5.67 -2.39 -17.50
C LEU A 22 -4.31 -2.88 -18.00
N ASN A 23 -3.48 -1.92 -18.40
CA ASN A 23 -2.11 -2.14 -18.80
C ASN A 23 -1.22 -1.12 -18.08
N PHE A 24 -0.33 -1.60 -17.22
CA PHE A 24 0.66 -0.76 -16.55
C PHE A 24 1.83 -1.57 -16.00
N GLU A 25 2.92 -0.90 -15.76
CA GLU A 25 4.15 -1.46 -15.20
C GLU A 25 4.60 -0.65 -14.00
N VAL A 26 5.18 -1.33 -13.01
CA VAL A 26 5.77 -0.72 -11.82
C VAL A 26 7.21 -1.18 -11.71
N PHE A 27 8.14 -0.25 -11.65
CA PHE A 27 9.56 -0.52 -11.54
C PHE A 27 10.04 -0.42 -10.10
N ALA A 28 11.24 -0.95 -9.83
CA ALA A 28 11.86 -0.84 -8.53
C ALA A 28 12.03 0.64 -8.12
N GLY A 29 11.59 0.99 -6.91
CA GLY A 29 11.63 2.34 -6.39
C GLY A 29 10.49 3.26 -6.84
N ASP A 30 9.57 2.78 -7.68
CA ASP A 30 8.39 3.57 -8.02
C ASP A 30 7.48 3.78 -6.79
N TYR A 31 6.84 4.94 -6.76
CA TYR A 31 5.72 5.24 -5.88
C TYR A 31 4.48 5.43 -6.75
N LEU A 32 3.71 4.36 -6.93
CA LEU A 32 2.44 4.37 -7.66
C LEU A 32 1.29 4.71 -6.72
N CYS A 33 0.56 5.78 -7.00
CA CYS A 33 -0.70 6.07 -6.32
C CYS A 33 -1.89 5.70 -7.20
N ILE A 34 -2.80 4.87 -6.67
CA ILE A 34 -4.06 4.47 -7.32
C ILE A 34 -5.16 5.33 -6.73
N VAL A 35 -5.76 6.18 -7.57
CA VAL A 35 -6.82 7.10 -7.18
C VAL A 35 -8.10 6.85 -7.99
N GLY A 36 -9.23 7.33 -7.49
CA GLY A 36 -10.53 7.21 -8.15
C GLY A 36 -11.67 7.15 -7.14
N GLU A 37 -12.90 7.20 -7.63
CA GLU A 37 -14.10 7.21 -6.80
C GLU A 37 -14.30 5.90 -6.00
N ASN A 38 -15.16 5.96 -4.97
CA ASN A 38 -15.55 4.77 -4.24
C ASN A 38 -16.30 3.79 -5.16
N GLY A 39 -16.00 2.50 -5.03
CA GLY A 39 -16.58 1.47 -5.90
C GLY A 39 -15.93 1.33 -7.29
N SER A 40 -14.93 2.16 -7.64
CA SER A 40 -14.26 2.09 -8.94
C SER A 40 -13.38 0.84 -9.15
N GLY A 41 -13.24 -0.03 -8.15
CA GLY A 41 -12.49 -1.29 -8.27
C GLY A 41 -11.04 -1.25 -7.76
N LYS A 42 -10.60 -0.18 -7.10
CA LYS A 42 -9.23 -0.04 -6.55
C LYS A 42 -8.84 -1.20 -5.63
N SER A 43 -9.66 -1.48 -4.62
CA SER A 43 -9.39 -2.57 -3.67
C SER A 43 -9.51 -3.96 -4.33
N THR A 44 -10.35 -4.10 -5.38
CA THR A 44 -10.41 -5.32 -6.20
C THR A 44 -9.10 -5.54 -6.97
N LEU A 45 -8.57 -4.48 -7.58
CA LEU A 45 -7.27 -4.51 -8.24
C LEU A 45 -6.16 -4.88 -7.25
N MET A 46 -6.14 -4.24 -6.06
CA MET A 46 -5.17 -4.53 -5.01
C MET A 46 -5.20 -6.01 -4.59
N LYS A 47 -6.39 -6.57 -4.33
CA LYS A 47 -6.57 -7.98 -3.99
C LYS A 47 -6.09 -8.91 -5.12
N THR A 48 -6.31 -8.51 -6.37
CA THR A 48 -5.86 -9.29 -7.53
C THR A 48 -4.33 -9.25 -7.66
N ILE A 49 -3.69 -8.11 -7.41
CA ILE A 49 -2.21 -7.99 -7.37
C ILE A 49 -1.63 -8.89 -6.29
N LEU A 50 -2.25 -8.95 -5.12
CA LEU A 50 -1.85 -9.83 -4.01
C LEU A 50 -2.10 -11.33 -4.28
N GLY A 51 -2.82 -11.66 -5.36
CA GLY A 51 -3.24 -13.04 -5.65
C GLY A 51 -4.33 -13.56 -4.71
N LEU A 52 -5.00 -12.68 -3.96
CA LEU A 52 -6.16 -13.00 -3.10
C LEU A 52 -7.44 -13.15 -3.93
N GLN A 53 -7.42 -12.70 -5.18
CA GLN A 53 -8.50 -12.80 -6.13
C GLN A 53 -7.94 -13.13 -7.51
N VAL A 54 -8.61 -14.02 -8.23
CA VAL A 54 -8.23 -14.39 -9.60
C VAL A 54 -8.80 -13.33 -10.56
N PRO A 55 -8.01 -12.82 -11.52
CA PRO A 55 -8.54 -11.92 -12.55
C PRO A 55 -9.55 -12.65 -13.46
N ILE A 56 -10.52 -11.91 -13.99
CA ILE A 56 -11.48 -12.44 -14.97
C ILE A 56 -10.75 -12.77 -16.29
N SER A 57 -9.82 -11.88 -16.70
CA SER A 57 -8.95 -12.11 -17.84
C SER A 57 -7.67 -11.27 -17.72
N GLY A 58 -6.72 -11.48 -18.61
CA GLY A 58 -5.41 -10.86 -18.55
C GLY A 58 -4.49 -11.55 -17.54
N ARG A 59 -3.38 -10.93 -17.21
CA ARG A 59 -2.38 -11.51 -16.30
C ARG A 59 -1.59 -10.46 -15.55
N ILE A 60 -1.12 -10.87 -14.38
CA ILE A 60 -0.18 -10.11 -13.55
C ILE A 60 1.11 -10.91 -13.50
N LEU A 61 2.20 -10.27 -13.90
CA LEU A 61 3.55 -10.84 -13.90
C LEU A 61 4.38 -10.12 -12.83
N THR A 62 5.14 -10.90 -12.08
CA THR A 62 6.19 -10.36 -11.18
C THR A 62 7.55 -10.58 -11.84
N GLY A 63 8.41 -9.58 -11.75
CA GLY A 63 9.76 -9.59 -12.32
C GLY A 63 10.77 -9.04 -11.31
N ASP A 64 11.99 -8.81 -11.78
CA ASP A 64 13.09 -8.22 -10.99
C ASP A 64 13.31 -8.91 -9.64
N GLY A 65 13.15 -10.24 -9.62
CA GLY A 65 13.30 -11.08 -8.42
C GLY A 65 12.23 -10.85 -7.35
N LEU A 66 11.14 -10.16 -7.63
CA LEU A 66 10.00 -10.03 -6.72
C LEU A 66 9.20 -11.35 -6.70
N ARG A 67 9.00 -11.91 -5.53
CA ARG A 67 8.11 -13.06 -5.32
C ARG A 67 6.79 -12.58 -4.71
N LYS A 68 5.67 -13.25 -5.03
CA LYS A 68 4.34 -12.87 -4.50
C LYS A 68 4.28 -12.86 -2.96
N ASN A 69 5.01 -13.75 -2.29
CA ASN A 69 5.10 -13.79 -0.82
C ASN A 69 6.09 -12.78 -0.22
N GLU A 70 6.72 -11.96 -1.05
CA GLU A 70 7.62 -10.86 -0.64
C GLU A 70 6.96 -9.48 -0.80
N ILE A 71 5.65 -9.44 -0.97
CA ILE A 71 4.86 -8.20 -1.00
C ILE A 71 4.32 -7.95 0.41
N GLY A 72 4.69 -6.82 0.99
CA GLY A 72 4.12 -6.36 2.26
C GLY A 72 2.76 -5.71 2.02
N TYR A 73 1.76 -6.09 2.80
CA TYR A 73 0.41 -5.57 2.63
C TYR A 73 -0.11 -4.93 3.90
N LEU A 74 -0.57 -3.68 3.78
CA LEU A 74 -1.34 -2.97 4.79
C LEU A 74 -2.78 -2.84 4.28
N PRO A 75 -3.72 -3.64 4.84
CA PRO A 75 -5.12 -3.56 4.45
C PRO A 75 -5.81 -2.34 5.05
N GLN A 76 -6.90 -1.92 4.43
CA GLN A 76 -7.82 -0.97 5.04
C GLN A 76 -8.30 -1.51 6.40
N GLN A 77 -8.17 -0.69 7.43
CA GLN A 77 -8.42 -1.11 8.80
C GLN A 77 -9.92 -1.20 9.10
N THR A 78 -10.37 -2.34 9.60
CA THR A 78 -11.75 -2.55 10.08
C THR A 78 -11.85 -2.35 11.60
N GLN A 79 -13.05 -2.10 12.13
CA GLN A 79 -13.28 -1.97 13.59
C GLN A 79 -12.84 -3.22 14.36
N VAL A 80 -13.14 -4.42 13.84
CA VAL A 80 -12.74 -5.69 14.47
C VAL A 80 -11.22 -5.80 14.60
N GLN A 81 -10.47 -5.29 13.63
CA GLN A 81 -9.00 -5.29 13.69
C GLN A 81 -8.47 -4.31 14.73
N LYS A 82 -9.16 -3.19 15.00
CA LYS A 82 -8.77 -2.21 16.01
C LYS A 82 -8.81 -2.77 17.43
N ASP A 83 -9.71 -3.70 17.69
CA ASP A 83 -9.92 -4.29 19.02
C ASP A 83 -9.10 -5.56 19.28
N PHE A 84 -8.13 -5.87 18.42
CA PHE A 84 -7.35 -7.10 18.53
C PHE A 84 -6.49 -7.15 19.80
N PRO A 85 -6.64 -8.17 20.67
CA PRO A 85 -6.01 -8.20 22.00
C PRO A 85 -4.61 -8.83 21.96
N ALA A 86 -3.72 -8.30 21.13
CA ALA A 86 -2.32 -8.74 21.06
C ALA A 86 -1.37 -7.57 21.36
N SER A 87 -0.16 -7.87 21.78
CA SER A 87 0.88 -6.86 21.93
C SER A 87 1.37 -6.37 20.56
N VAL A 88 1.87 -5.13 20.53
CA VAL A 88 2.49 -4.55 19.32
C VAL A 88 3.56 -5.49 18.75
N ARG A 89 4.41 -6.04 19.62
CA ARG A 89 5.48 -6.98 19.21
C ARG A 89 4.93 -8.22 18.51
N GLU A 90 3.86 -8.82 19.02
CA GLU A 90 3.24 -10.00 18.41
C GLU A 90 2.67 -9.69 17.04
N ILE A 91 1.98 -8.55 16.90
CA ILE A 91 1.43 -8.11 15.61
C ILE A 91 2.56 -7.87 14.60
N VAL A 92 3.62 -7.15 14.97
CA VAL A 92 4.73 -6.89 14.05
C VAL A 92 5.44 -8.18 13.66
N LEU A 93 5.73 -9.07 14.63
CA LEU A 93 6.33 -10.39 14.37
C LEU A 93 5.49 -11.25 13.43
N SER A 94 4.15 -11.14 13.48
CA SER A 94 3.28 -11.91 12.58
C SER A 94 3.54 -11.61 11.10
N GLY A 95 4.10 -10.43 10.77
CA GLY A 95 4.55 -10.09 9.42
C GLY A 95 5.70 -10.96 8.91
N CYS A 96 6.47 -11.58 9.80
CA CYS A 96 7.54 -12.50 9.43
C CYS A 96 7.07 -13.93 9.11
N GLN A 97 5.77 -14.25 9.24
CA GLN A 97 5.27 -15.62 9.12
C GLN A 97 5.64 -16.28 7.79
N GLY A 98 5.60 -15.55 6.69
CA GLY A 98 5.99 -16.06 5.37
C GLY A 98 7.48 -16.43 5.24
N ARG A 99 8.32 -15.99 6.19
CA ARG A 99 9.77 -16.29 6.24
C ARG A 99 10.12 -17.50 7.10
N CYS A 100 9.20 -17.95 7.96
CA CYS A 100 9.46 -19.05 8.90
C CYS A 100 9.52 -20.42 8.21
N GLY A 101 8.97 -20.56 6.98
CA GLY A 101 8.83 -21.86 6.32
C GLY A 101 8.02 -22.82 7.18
N SER A 102 8.58 -24.01 7.47
CA SER A 102 7.96 -25.03 8.32
C SER A 102 8.25 -24.85 9.82
N ARG A 103 9.01 -23.83 10.24
CA ARG A 103 9.36 -23.61 11.66
C ARG A 103 8.15 -23.07 12.43
N PRO A 104 7.80 -23.66 13.60
CA PRO A 104 6.65 -23.22 14.39
C PRO A 104 6.92 -21.94 15.21
N PHE A 105 8.18 -21.54 15.36
CA PHE A 105 8.57 -20.38 16.18
C PHE A 105 9.45 -19.40 15.42
N TYR A 106 9.33 -18.11 15.76
CA TYR A 106 10.19 -17.05 15.24
C TYR A 106 11.61 -17.16 15.81
N GLY A 107 12.60 -17.11 14.94
CA GLY A 107 14.02 -17.13 15.29
C GLY A 107 14.57 -15.75 15.65
N LYS A 108 15.91 -15.68 15.75
CA LYS A 108 16.60 -14.43 16.03
C LYS A 108 16.48 -13.42 14.90
N ASP A 109 16.47 -13.89 13.64
CA ASP A 109 16.38 -13.02 12.46
C ASP A 109 15.02 -12.36 12.34
N GLU A 110 13.92 -13.10 12.56
CA GLU A 110 12.58 -12.54 12.55
C GLU A 110 12.37 -11.52 13.67
N ARG A 111 12.92 -11.81 14.85
CA ARG A 111 12.87 -10.87 15.99
C ARG A 111 13.66 -9.60 15.73
N ARG A 112 14.83 -9.71 15.06
CA ARG A 112 15.63 -8.56 14.64
C ARG A 112 14.91 -7.73 13.61
N LEU A 113 14.34 -8.34 12.57
CA LEU A 113 13.53 -7.65 11.56
C LEU A 113 12.35 -6.90 12.17
N ALA A 114 11.65 -7.52 13.12
CA ALA A 114 10.55 -6.88 13.82
C ALA A 114 11.01 -5.68 14.65
N ALA A 115 12.17 -5.78 15.32
CA ALA A 115 12.75 -4.67 16.06
C ALA A 115 13.15 -3.50 15.15
N GLU A 116 13.84 -3.78 14.03
CA GLU A 116 14.19 -2.81 13.00
C GLU A 116 12.94 -2.11 12.42
N ALA A 117 11.87 -2.87 12.14
CA ALA A 117 10.62 -2.32 11.64
C ALA A 117 9.92 -1.42 12.67
N MET A 118 9.91 -1.82 13.95
CA MET A 118 9.36 -1.00 15.03
C MET A 118 10.15 0.31 15.21
N GLU A 119 11.48 0.26 15.09
CA GLU A 119 12.34 1.44 15.16
C GLU A 119 12.05 2.41 14.01
N LYS A 120 12.01 1.93 12.76
CA LYS A 120 11.66 2.73 11.58
C LYS A 120 10.29 3.41 11.73
N MET A 121 9.31 2.72 12.30
CA MET A 121 7.97 3.26 12.53
C MET A 121 7.87 4.09 13.83
N ARG A 122 8.97 4.26 14.58
CA ARG A 122 9.04 5.03 15.84
C ARG A 122 8.04 4.53 16.89
N ILE A 123 7.90 3.20 17.02
CA ILE A 123 6.99 2.53 17.96
C ILE A 123 7.67 1.54 18.91
N THR A 124 9.01 1.55 19.00
CA THR A 124 9.79 0.66 19.88
C THR A 124 9.33 0.73 21.33
N GLY A 125 9.04 1.94 21.83
CA GLY A 125 8.54 2.15 23.20
C GLY A 125 7.13 1.58 23.46
N LEU A 126 6.41 1.16 22.41
CA LEU A 126 5.06 0.59 22.49
C LEU A 126 5.06 -0.94 22.40
N ALA A 127 6.22 -1.59 22.24
CA ALA A 127 6.35 -3.01 21.90
C ALA A 127 5.57 -3.96 22.82
N GLY A 128 5.47 -3.64 24.11
CA GLY A 128 4.73 -4.45 25.11
C GLY A 128 3.27 -4.02 25.32
N ARG A 129 2.82 -2.90 24.71
CA ARG A 129 1.45 -2.42 24.88
C ARG A 129 0.46 -3.26 24.07
N CYS A 130 -0.78 -3.31 24.56
CA CYS A 130 -1.87 -3.94 23.81
C CYS A 130 -2.28 -3.04 22.64
N TYR A 131 -2.43 -3.62 21.45
CA TYR A 131 -2.75 -2.91 20.21
C TYR A 131 -4.04 -2.08 20.29
N ARG A 132 -5.09 -2.63 20.91
CA ARG A 132 -6.37 -1.93 21.07
C ARG A 132 -6.31 -0.65 21.91
N GLU A 133 -5.24 -0.50 22.73
CA GLU A 133 -5.03 0.67 23.59
C GLU A 133 -4.29 1.82 22.88
N LEU A 134 -3.92 1.61 21.63
CA LEU A 134 -3.17 2.56 20.84
C LEU A 134 -4.10 3.55 20.13
N SER A 135 -3.60 4.78 19.90
CA SER A 135 -4.26 5.72 19.01
C SER A 135 -4.31 5.18 17.57
N GLY A 136 -5.23 5.69 16.73
CA GLY A 136 -5.36 5.27 15.34
C GLY A 136 -4.04 5.37 14.55
N GLY A 137 -3.31 6.47 14.70
CA GLY A 137 -2.01 6.64 14.06
C GLY A 137 -0.94 5.67 14.57
N GLN A 138 -0.93 5.36 15.87
CA GLN A 138 -0.04 4.34 16.41
C GLN A 138 -0.39 2.95 15.86
N GLN A 139 -1.68 2.62 15.76
CA GLN A 139 -2.15 1.38 15.17
C GLN A 139 -1.72 1.25 13.70
N GLN A 140 -1.84 2.31 12.91
CA GLN A 140 -1.38 2.31 11.52
C GLN A 140 0.13 2.10 11.40
N ARG A 141 0.93 2.74 12.27
CA ARG A 141 2.38 2.52 12.32
C ARG A 141 2.73 1.05 12.66
N VAL A 142 1.97 0.40 13.56
CA VAL A 142 2.13 -1.02 13.88
C VAL A 142 1.84 -1.90 12.66
N LEU A 143 0.76 -1.62 11.92
CA LEU A 143 0.42 -2.37 10.70
C LEU A 143 1.43 -2.15 9.59
N LEU A 144 1.97 -0.94 9.43
CA LEU A 144 3.03 -0.66 8.48
C LEU A 144 4.34 -1.37 8.87
N ALA A 145 4.71 -1.40 10.16
CA ALA A 145 5.84 -2.18 10.67
C ALA A 145 5.66 -3.68 10.39
N ARG A 146 4.45 -4.22 10.59
CA ARG A 146 4.10 -5.59 10.22
C ARG A 146 4.30 -5.87 8.73
N ALA A 147 3.84 -4.96 7.86
CA ALA A 147 4.02 -5.09 6.42
C ALA A 147 5.49 -5.08 6.01
N LEU A 148 6.33 -4.25 6.65
CA LEU A 148 7.78 -4.21 6.44
C LEU A 148 8.49 -5.51 6.82
N CYS A 149 7.99 -6.26 7.80
CA CYS A 149 8.54 -7.58 8.14
C CYS A 149 8.34 -8.60 7.02
N ALA A 150 7.31 -8.45 6.19
CA ALA A 150 7.06 -9.36 5.07
C ALA A 150 7.98 -9.09 3.88
N THR A 151 8.41 -7.83 3.67
CA THR A 151 9.11 -7.42 2.45
C THR A 151 10.27 -6.45 2.71
N ARG A 152 11.18 -6.40 1.72
CA ARG A 152 12.14 -5.30 1.52
C ARG A 152 12.06 -4.73 0.11
N LYS A 153 11.06 -5.13 -0.69
CA LYS A 153 10.98 -4.81 -2.11
C LYS A 153 9.74 -3.98 -2.47
N MET A 154 8.56 -4.43 -2.02
CA MET A 154 7.30 -3.80 -2.44
C MET A 154 6.28 -3.77 -1.31
N LEU A 155 5.68 -2.61 -1.08
CA LEU A 155 4.56 -2.38 -0.16
C LEU A 155 3.30 -2.06 -0.94
N LEU A 156 2.21 -2.74 -0.61
CA LEU A 156 0.86 -2.42 -1.03
C LEU A 156 0.09 -1.84 0.16
N LEU A 157 -0.40 -0.61 0.02
CA LEU A 157 -1.04 0.16 1.09
C LEU A 157 -2.47 0.53 0.68
N ASP A 158 -3.46 0.00 1.38
CA ASP A 158 -4.87 0.27 1.09
C ASP A 158 -5.41 1.32 2.07
N GLU A 159 -5.47 2.58 1.64
CA GLU A 159 -5.92 3.74 2.40
C GLU A 159 -5.21 3.89 3.77
N PRO A 160 -3.87 3.97 3.81
CA PRO A 160 -3.09 3.90 5.05
C PRO A 160 -3.34 5.05 6.02
N VAL A 161 -3.95 6.13 5.57
CA VAL A 161 -4.20 7.36 6.37
C VAL A 161 -5.68 7.61 6.63
N SER A 162 -6.56 6.70 6.22
CA SER A 162 -8.01 6.87 6.37
C SER A 162 -8.41 7.00 7.84
N GLY A 163 -9.15 8.08 8.16
CA GLY A 163 -9.67 8.35 9.50
C GLY A 163 -8.61 8.84 10.51
N LEU A 164 -7.43 9.26 10.05
CA LEU A 164 -6.42 9.93 10.87
C LEU A 164 -6.61 11.44 10.87
N ASP A 165 -6.15 12.10 11.92
CA ASP A 165 -6.09 13.56 11.93
C ASP A 165 -5.02 14.10 10.96
N PRO A 166 -5.11 15.36 10.52
CA PRO A 166 -4.21 15.91 9.50
C PRO A 166 -2.72 15.83 9.84
N LYS A 167 -2.37 16.03 11.11
CA LYS A 167 -0.97 15.98 11.54
C LYS A 167 -0.40 14.57 11.43
N VAL A 168 -1.14 13.58 11.95
CA VAL A 168 -0.73 12.17 11.89
C VAL A 168 -0.73 11.66 10.44
N THR A 169 -1.65 12.16 9.60
CA THR A 169 -1.68 11.90 8.16
C THR A 169 -0.38 12.36 7.50
N ALA A 170 0.07 13.60 7.73
CA ALA A 170 1.32 14.13 7.19
C ALA A 170 2.53 13.30 7.65
N GLU A 171 2.63 13.00 8.95
CA GLU A 171 3.69 12.16 9.50
C GLU A 171 3.71 10.75 8.87
N MET A 172 2.55 10.17 8.54
CA MET A 172 2.47 8.87 7.90
C MET A 172 2.95 8.92 6.45
N TYR A 173 2.58 9.95 5.69
CA TYR A 173 3.09 10.14 4.33
C TYR A 173 4.61 10.32 4.31
N GLU A 174 5.18 11.12 5.23
CA GLU A 174 6.63 11.28 5.38
C GLU A 174 7.34 9.94 5.65
N LEU A 175 6.77 9.09 6.53
CA LEU A 175 7.31 7.76 6.79
C LEU A 175 7.28 6.88 5.54
N ILE A 176 6.19 6.87 4.79
CA ILE A 176 6.06 6.09 3.55
C ILE A 176 7.04 6.62 2.48
N GLU A 177 7.18 7.95 2.36
CA GLU A 177 8.15 8.58 1.46
C GLU A 177 9.59 8.19 1.82
N THR A 178 9.97 8.21 3.10
CA THR A 178 11.28 7.77 3.58
C THR A 178 11.55 6.31 3.19
N LEU A 179 10.58 5.41 3.39
CA LEU A 179 10.70 4.00 2.96
C LEU A 179 10.92 3.87 1.44
N ASN A 180 10.25 4.70 0.65
CA ASN A 180 10.42 4.67 -0.80
C ASN A 180 11.77 5.26 -1.23
N ARG A 181 12.11 6.48 -0.79
CA ARG A 181 13.29 7.22 -1.27
C ARG A 181 14.60 6.73 -0.68
N GLU A 182 14.64 6.45 0.63
CA GLU A 182 15.87 6.09 1.33
C GLU A 182 16.11 4.59 1.35
N ASP A 183 15.06 3.79 1.57
CA ASP A 183 15.17 2.33 1.61
C ASP A 183 14.97 1.68 0.21
N GLY A 184 14.57 2.45 -0.81
CA GLY A 184 14.34 1.96 -2.17
C GLY A 184 13.14 1.02 -2.31
N ILE A 185 12.21 1.03 -1.35
CA ILE A 185 11.05 0.17 -1.38
C ILE A 185 10.03 0.71 -2.40
N THR A 186 9.59 -0.14 -3.30
CA THR A 186 8.50 0.18 -4.23
C THR A 186 7.17 0.27 -3.47
N VAL A 187 6.42 1.34 -3.70
CA VAL A 187 5.13 1.58 -3.03
C VAL A 187 4.00 1.59 -4.05
N ILE A 188 2.95 0.82 -3.79
CA ILE A 188 1.66 0.93 -4.48
C ILE A 188 0.63 1.28 -3.40
N MET A 189 0.03 2.46 -3.51
CA MET A 189 -0.89 2.98 -2.51
C MET A 189 -2.23 3.34 -3.12
N ILE A 190 -3.32 2.89 -2.50
CA ILE A 190 -4.65 3.44 -2.77
C ILE A 190 -4.85 4.67 -1.88
N SER A 191 -5.26 5.78 -2.50
CA SER A 191 -5.61 7.01 -1.79
C SER A 191 -6.87 7.64 -2.37
N HIS A 192 -7.66 8.26 -1.51
CA HIS A 192 -8.73 9.17 -1.92
C HIS A 192 -8.26 10.63 -1.99
N ASP A 193 -7.09 10.90 -1.40
CA ASP A 193 -6.47 12.21 -1.40
C ASP A 193 -5.60 12.37 -2.65
N LEU A 194 -6.12 13.10 -3.61
CA LEU A 194 -5.45 13.36 -4.87
C LEU A 194 -4.30 14.37 -4.71
N SER A 195 -4.40 15.28 -3.73
CA SER A 195 -3.34 16.25 -3.41
C SER A 195 -2.10 15.53 -2.90
N ALA A 196 -2.28 14.58 -1.97
CA ALA A 196 -1.20 13.73 -1.50
C ALA A 196 -0.65 12.84 -2.63
N ALA A 197 -1.50 12.29 -3.51
CA ALA A 197 -1.04 11.53 -4.66
C ALA A 197 -0.14 12.37 -5.57
N VAL A 198 -0.53 13.60 -5.86
CA VAL A 198 0.28 14.54 -6.67
C VAL A 198 1.56 14.96 -5.95
N GLN A 199 1.54 15.07 -4.62
CA GLN A 199 2.72 15.46 -3.84
C GLN A 199 3.78 14.36 -3.82
N TYR A 200 3.42 13.13 -3.48
CA TYR A 200 4.36 12.06 -3.12
C TYR A 200 4.61 11.03 -4.22
N ALA A 201 3.64 10.76 -5.12
CA ALA A 201 3.78 9.72 -6.11
C ALA A 201 4.74 10.09 -7.25
N SER A 202 5.43 9.08 -7.80
CA SER A 202 6.14 9.17 -9.09
C SER A 202 5.19 8.90 -10.26
N HIS A 203 4.26 7.96 -10.08
CA HIS A 203 3.26 7.54 -11.06
C HIS A 203 1.85 7.56 -10.47
N ILE A 204 0.86 7.84 -11.30
CA ILE A 204 -0.56 7.86 -10.93
C ILE A 204 -1.33 6.92 -11.85
N LEU A 205 -2.12 6.04 -11.24
CA LEU A 205 -3.17 5.26 -11.89
C LEU A 205 -4.53 5.84 -11.44
N HIS A 206 -5.15 6.63 -12.30
CA HIS A 206 -6.48 7.19 -12.02
C HIS A 206 -7.55 6.29 -12.64
N ILE A 207 -8.43 5.75 -11.79
CA ILE A 207 -9.54 4.88 -12.16
C ILE A 207 -10.83 5.70 -12.10
N GLY A 208 -11.41 6.00 -13.27
CA GLY A 208 -12.64 6.74 -13.45
C GLY A 208 -13.29 6.31 -14.77
N ASP A 209 -14.15 7.15 -15.37
CA ASP A 209 -14.77 6.90 -16.67
C ASP A 209 -13.74 6.55 -17.75
N ARG A 210 -12.58 7.12 -17.67
CA ARG A 210 -11.39 6.76 -18.44
C ARG A 210 -10.23 6.47 -17.50
N VAL A 211 -9.59 5.34 -17.69
CA VAL A 211 -8.39 4.98 -16.95
C VAL A 211 -7.21 5.78 -17.49
N PHE A 212 -6.46 6.40 -16.58
CA PHE A 212 -5.17 7.03 -16.88
C PHE A 212 -4.08 6.30 -16.11
N PHE A 213 -2.97 6.01 -16.76
CA PHE A 213 -1.72 5.59 -16.14
C PHE A 213 -0.55 6.37 -16.74
N GLY A 214 0.31 6.91 -15.90
CA GLY A 214 1.49 7.65 -16.34
C GLY A 214 2.23 8.32 -15.19
N THR A 215 3.26 9.08 -15.54
CA THR A 215 4.00 9.88 -14.56
C THR A 215 3.11 10.97 -13.94
N LYS A 216 3.49 11.44 -12.77
CA LYS A 216 2.85 12.61 -12.17
C LYS A 216 2.78 13.82 -13.12
N ALA A 217 3.87 14.08 -13.86
CA ALA A 217 3.93 15.19 -14.80
C ALA A 217 2.93 15.04 -15.96
N ASP A 218 2.75 13.82 -16.46
CA ASP A 218 1.77 13.54 -17.51
C ASP A 218 0.35 13.59 -16.98
N TYR A 219 0.13 13.14 -15.73
CA TYR A 219 -1.17 13.24 -15.09
C TYR A 219 -1.65 14.69 -14.99
N LEU A 220 -0.80 15.61 -14.53
CA LEU A 220 -1.17 17.04 -14.40
C LEU A 220 -1.51 17.69 -15.75
N LYS A 221 -0.99 17.17 -16.86
CA LYS A 221 -1.34 17.63 -18.23
C LYS A 221 -2.60 16.96 -18.77
N SER A 222 -3.05 15.86 -18.17
CA SER A 222 -4.23 15.11 -18.60
C SER A 222 -5.54 15.89 -18.32
N PRO A 223 -6.66 15.54 -18.98
CA PRO A 223 -7.97 16.13 -18.65
C PRO A 223 -8.35 15.97 -17.18
N GLN A 224 -8.07 14.80 -16.57
CA GLN A 224 -8.36 14.52 -15.16
C GLN A 224 -7.51 15.38 -14.23
N GLY A 225 -6.22 15.52 -14.51
CA GLY A 225 -5.31 16.35 -13.72
C GLY A 225 -5.64 17.83 -13.81
N ARG A 226 -6.09 18.33 -14.97
CA ARG A 226 -6.53 19.72 -15.13
C ARG A 226 -7.80 20.01 -14.34
N LEU A 227 -8.76 19.08 -14.30
CA LEU A 227 -9.96 19.21 -13.47
C LEU A 227 -9.61 19.27 -11.98
N PHE A 228 -8.62 18.50 -11.55
CA PHE A 228 -8.10 18.54 -10.18
C PHE A 228 -7.47 19.90 -9.88
N ALA A 229 -6.55 20.38 -10.71
CA ALA A 229 -5.88 21.67 -10.52
C ALA A 229 -6.86 22.86 -10.49
N PHE A 230 -7.95 22.78 -11.27
CA PHE A 230 -9.00 23.81 -11.26
C PHE A 230 -9.80 23.83 -9.96
N ARG A 231 -10.06 22.68 -9.35
CA ARG A 231 -10.77 22.60 -8.05
C ARG A 231 -9.94 23.14 -6.89
N GLU A 232 -8.64 22.87 -6.86
CA GLU A 232 -7.74 23.39 -5.80
C GLU A 232 -7.39 24.88 -6.00
N GLY A 233 -7.25 25.34 -7.24
CA GLY A 233 -6.98 26.77 -7.54
C GLY A 233 -8.19 27.70 -7.40
N GLY A 234 -9.39 27.16 -7.22
CA GLY A 234 -10.63 27.93 -7.04
C GLY A 234 -11.01 28.20 -5.57
N GLU A 235 -10.24 27.70 -4.61
CA GLU A 235 -10.43 27.94 -3.17
C GLU A 235 -9.40 28.94 -2.58
N ALA A 236 -8.72 29.75 -3.41
CA ALA A 236 -7.77 30.79 -2.99
C ALA A 236 -8.34 32.20 -3.16
#